data_9b09b3a689fb324cfc6d8171dfeb42ef
#
_entry.id   9b09b3a689fb324cfc6d8171dfeb42ef
#
_cell.length_a   1.000
_cell.length_b   1.000
_cell.length_c   1.000
_cell.angle_alpha   90.00
_cell.angle_beta   90.00
_cell.angle_gamma   90.00
#
_symmetry.space_group_name_H-M   'P 1'
#
loop_
_entity.id
_entity.type
_entity.pdbx_description
1 polymer ?
#
loop_
_entity_poly.entity_id
_entity_poly.type
_entity_poly.pdbx_seq_one_letter_code
_entity_poly.pdbx_strand_id
1 'polypeptide(L)'
;AKQAFTIPSPDDGTTTISAGGYFGQYLDMEVTAKNDFDLIKRYREVSQHPECDTAIEDIINEVIVANERDSAVSLSLDKLAISENIKTKIRAEFDEVLRLLNFDEKGFDIFKRWYIDGRVYFHKVIDPTSPRKGITEIRYIDPRKIKKVREITKKRDSKGKGIEVVEQTAEWFVYNEKGMSSANSNAGIKISTDSITYVTSGVVDQTRNMVMGHLHKAIKPVNQLRMIEDAVVIYRIVRAPERRVFYVDVGNLPKVKAEAYLRDVMARYRNKLVYDASTGEVRDDRKHMSMLED
;
A
#
# COMPACT_ATOMS: atom_id res chain seq x y z
N ALA A 1 -24.94 -12.68 -29.01
CA ALA A 1 -23.98 -12.65 -27.90
C ALA A 1 -23.35 -14.04 -27.79
N LYS A 2 -22.03 -14.14 -27.73
CA LYS A 2 -21.34 -15.42 -27.51
C LYS A 2 -21.63 -15.87 -26.07
N GLN A 3 -22.31 -16.98 -25.90
CA GLN A 3 -22.54 -17.58 -24.60
C GLN A 3 -21.19 -18.12 -24.05
N ALA A 4 -20.71 -17.57 -22.97
CA ALA A 4 -19.52 -18.04 -22.27
C ALA A 4 -19.92 -18.70 -20.94
N PHE A 5 -19.36 -19.85 -20.66
CA PHE A 5 -19.53 -20.52 -19.36
C PHE A 5 -18.43 -20.14 -18.36
N THR A 6 -17.34 -19.55 -18.89
CA THR A 6 -16.22 -19.08 -18.08
C THR A 6 -16.38 -17.61 -17.74
N ILE A 7 -16.05 -17.26 -16.50
CA ILE A 7 -15.98 -15.89 -16.03
C ILE A 7 -14.72 -15.25 -16.61
N PRO A 8 -14.77 -13.99 -17.11
CA PRO A 8 -13.55 -13.28 -17.52
C PRO A 8 -12.53 -13.27 -16.39
N SER A 9 -11.27 -13.55 -16.71
CA SER A 9 -10.18 -13.52 -15.71
C SER A 9 -10.06 -12.12 -15.12
N PRO A 10 -10.01 -11.97 -13.78
CA PRO A 10 -9.87 -10.68 -13.12
C PRO A 10 -8.40 -10.25 -13.05
N ASP A 11 -7.75 -10.08 -14.18
CA ASP A 11 -6.33 -9.69 -14.28
C ASP A 11 -6.07 -8.26 -13.77
N ASP A 12 -7.13 -7.51 -13.52
CA ASP A 12 -7.12 -6.12 -13.07
C ASP A 12 -7.44 -5.95 -11.56
N GLY A 13 -7.47 -7.02 -10.79
CA GLY A 13 -7.81 -6.97 -9.35
C GLY A 13 -9.26 -6.62 -9.06
N THR A 14 -10.17 -6.79 -10.04
CA THR A 14 -11.60 -6.52 -9.87
C THR A 14 -12.24 -7.52 -8.91
N THR A 15 -12.98 -7.04 -7.91
CA THR A 15 -13.76 -7.90 -7.04
C THR A 15 -15.00 -8.40 -7.76
N THR A 16 -15.12 -9.70 -7.90
CA THR A 16 -16.26 -10.34 -8.55
C THR A 16 -17.34 -10.67 -7.55
N ILE A 17 -18.58 -10.24 -7.83
CA ILE A 17 -19.77 -10.51 -7.02
C ILE A 17 -20.74 -11.36 -7.87
N SER A 18 -21.28 -12.44 -7.29
CA SER A 18 -22.31 -13.26 -7.92
C SER A 18 -23.70 -12.71 -7.60
N ALA A 19 -24.48 -12.38 -8.63
CA ALA A 19 -25.87 -11.97 -8.44
C ALA A 19 -26.72 -13.18 -8.00
N GLY A 20 -27.29 -13.14 -6.81
CA GLY A 20 -28.20 -14.18 -6.33
C GLY A 20 -28.03 -14.65 -4.88
N GLY A 21 -26.99 -14.19 -4.19
CA GLY A 21 -26.77 -14.52 -2.78
C GLY A 21 -26.75 -13.29 -1.88
N TYR A 22 -27.86 -13.04 -1.17
CA TYR A 22 -27.95 -11.85 -0.29
C TYR A 22 -26.96 -11.83 0.87
N PHE A 23 -26.42 -12.97 1.28
CA PHE A 23 -25.47 -13.11 2.38
C PHE A 23 -24.01 -13.33 1.96
N GLY A 24 -23.73 -13.87 0.78
CA GLY A 24 -22.36 -14.12 0.31
C GLY A 24 -21.64 -12.89 -0.22
N GLN A 25 -22.37 -11.90 -0.70
CA GLN A 25 -21.82 -10.68 -1.30
C GLN A 25 -21.09 -9.78 -0.28
N TYR A 26 -21.61 -9.68 0.94
CA TYR A 26 -21.04 -8.80 1.97
C TYR A 26 -19.74 -9.33 2.56
N LEU A 27 -19.65 -10.64 2.75
CA LEU A 27 -18.46 -11.29 3.30
C LEU A 27 -17.25 -11.20 2.37
N ASP A 28 -17.45 -11.45 1.07
CA ASP A 28 -16.36 -11.41 0.09
C ASP A 28 -15.85 -9.98 -0.17
N MET A 29 -16.76 -9.01 -0.26
CA MET A 29 -16.37 -7.60 -0.40
C MET A 29 -15.61 -7.08 0.82
N GLU A 30 -16.03 -7.43 2.01
CA GLU A 30 -15.41 -6.97 3.25
C GLU A 30 -13.99 -7.53 3.41
N VAL A 31 -13.78 -8.81 3.20
CA VAL A 31 -12.48 -9.46 3.29
C VAL A 31 -11.51 -8.92 2.24
N THR A 32 -11.96 -8.79 0.99
CA THR A 32 -11.10 -8.30 -0.10
C THR A 32 -10.76 -6.82 0.07
N ALA A 33 -11.74 -5.98 0.48
CA ALA A 33 -11.51 -4.56 0.75
C ALA A 33 -10.50 -4.36 1.88
N LYS A 34 -10.63 -5.12 2.97
CA LYS A 34 -9.71 -5.07 4.10
C LYS A 34 -8.29 -5.44 3.70
N ASN A 35 -8.14 -6.50 2.91
CA ASN A 35 -6.83 -6.95 2.46
C ASN A 35 -6.15 -5.93 1.55
N ASP A 36 -6.87 -5.33 0.59
CA ASP A 36 -6.33 -4.30 -0.30
C ASP A 36 -5.92 -3.03 0.46
N PHE A 37 -6.76 -2.58 1.37
CA PHE A 37 -6.50 -1.42 2.21
C PHE A 37 -5.26 -1.61 3.09
N ASP A 38 -5.18 -2.75 3.78
CA ASP A 38 -4.06 -3.09 4.66
C ASP A 38 -2.77 -3.29 3.86
N LEU A 39 -2.88 -3.84 2.65
CA LEU A 39 -1.73 -4.07 1.77
C LEU A 39 -1.11 -2.74 1.31
N ILE A 40 -1.94 -1.79 0.85
CA ILE A 40 -1.47 -0.45 0.46
C ILE A 40 -0.83 0.28 1.64
N LYS A 41 -1.42 0.17 2.84
CA LYS A 41 -0.85 0.75 4.06
C LYS A 41 0.55 0.21 4.32
N ARG A 42 0.75 -1.11 4.24
CA ARG A 42 2.06 -1.76 4.41
C ARG A 42 3.08 -1.31 3.36
N TYR A 43 2.66 -1.15 2.10
CA TYR A 43 3.57 -0.64 1.06
C TYR A 43 4.05 0.77 1.37
N ARG A 44 3.16 1.65 1.84
CA ARG A 44 3.51 3.02 2.24
C ARG A 44 4.42 3.05 3.47
N GLU A 45 4.23 2.13 4.43
CA GLU A 45 5.13 1.97 5.58
C GLU A 45 6.53 1.51 5.15
N VAL A 46 6.61 0.52 4.25
CA VAL A 46 7.90 0.04 3.71
C VAL A 46 8.60 1.09 2.87
N SER A 47 7.86 1.90 2.10
CA SER A 47 8.44 2.96 1.26
C SER A 47 9.08 4.09 2.06
N GLN A 48 8.74 4.25 3.34
CA GLN A 48 9.34 5.24 4.24
C GLN A 48 10.69 4.80 4.82
N HIS A 49 11.07 3.53 4.63
CA HIS A 49 12.36 3.05 5.05
C HIS A 49 13.47 3.67 4.19
N PRO A 50 14.55 4.23 4.76
CA PRO A 50 15.54 5.02 4.03
C PRO A 50 16.11 4.32 2.79
N GLU A 51 16.48 3.05 2.90
CA GLU A 51 17.02 2.27 1.79
C GLU A 51 15.99 2.05 0.67
N CYS A 52 14.72 1.85 1.04
CA CYS A 52 13.65 1.69 0.07
C CYS A 52 13.32 3.02 -0.61
N ASP A 53 13.27 4.12 0.13
CA ASP A 53 12.96 5.43 -0.41
C ASP A 53 14.04 5.88 -1.41
N THR A 54 15.32 5.74 -1.06
CA THR A 54 16.43 6.03 -1.97
C THR A 54 16.36 5.18 -3.24
N ALA A 55 16.14 3.88 -3.12
CA ALA A 55 16.02 3.00 -4.29
C ALA A 55 14.82 3.34 -5.18
N ILE A 56 13.69 3.76 -4.58
CA ILE A 56 12.51 4.21 -5.32
C ILE A 56 12.82 5.51 -6.06
N GLU A 57 13.48 6.46 -5.41
CA GLU A 57 13.87 7.73 -6.03
C GLU A 57 14.83 7.53 -7.20
N ASP A 58 15.82 6.65 -7.07
CA ASP A 58 16.73 6.30 -8.16
C ASP A 58 15.97 5.72 -9.37
N ILE A 59 15.04 4.78 -9.14
CA ILE A 59 14.21 4.19 -10.19
C ILE A 59 13.36 5.26 -10.87
N ILE A 60 12.76 6.18 -10.12
CA ILE A 60 11.90 7.22 -10.68
C ILE A 60 12.72 8.21 -11.50
N ASN A 61 13.89 8.60 -11.01
CA ASN A 61 14.80 9.50 -11.70
C ASN A 61 15.31 8.92 -13.04
N GLU A 62 15.47 7.59 -13.11
CA GLU A 62 15.82 6.91 -14.36
C GLU A 62 14.66 6.84 -15.36
N VAL A 63 13.42 6.74 -14.87
CA VAL A 63 12.21 6.61 -15.72
C VAL A 63 11.69 7.97 -16.17
N ILE A 64 11.66 8.95 -15.26
CA ILE A 64 11.14 10.30 -15.53
C ILE A 64 12.31 11.26 -15.68
N VAL A 65 12.92 11.21 -16.84
CA VAL A 65 13.99 12.13 -17.22
C VAL A 65 13.38 13.26 -18.04
N ALA A 66 13.32 14.46 -17.46
CA ALA A 66 12.99 15.66 -18.20
C ALA A 66 14.26 16.43 -18.51
N ASN A 67 14.57 16.61 -19.79
CA ASN A 67 15.62 17.48 -20.26
C ASN A 67 14.99 18.80 -20.74
N GLU A 68 15.77 19.89 -20.78
CA GLU A 68 15.30 21.18 -21.29
C GLU A 68 14.72 21.13 -22.72
N ARG A 69 15.06 20.10 -23.51
CA ARG A 69 14.66 19.93 -24.91
C ARG A 69 13.60 18.86 -25.16
N ASP A 70 13.49 17.89 -24.24
CA ASP A 70 12.61 16.73 -24.42
C ASP A 70 11.70 16.58 -23.20
N SER A 71 10.40 16.43 -23.46
CA SER A 71 9.44 16.08 -22.40
C SER A 71 9.68 14.65 -21.89
N ALA A 72 9.40 14.39 -20.63
CA ALA A 72 9.54 13.06 -20.03
C ALA A 72 8.71 11.97 -20.72
N VAL A 73 7.66 12.36 -21.47
CA VAL A 73 6.79 11.44 -22.20
C VAL A 73 6.63 11.94 -23.63
N SER A 74 6.88 11.08 -24.61
CA SER A 74 6.73 11.38 -26.03
C SER A 74 5.73 10.43 -26.70
N LEU A 75 4.99 10.94 -27.68
CA LEU A 75 4.02 10.18 -28.46
C LEU A 75 4.57 9.87 -29.86
N SER A 76 4.89 8.59 -30.12
CA SER A 76 5.27 8.12 -31.45
C SER A 76 4.06 7.59 -32.24
N LEU A 77 3.76 8.22 -33.39
CA LEU A 77 2.67 7.85 -34.27
C LEU A 77 3.17 7.27 -35.60
N ASP A 78 4.44 6.91 -35.70
CA ASP A 78 5.08 6.54 -36.96
C ASP A 78 4.54 5.24 -37.58
N LYS A 79 4.12 4.31 -36.66
CA LYS A 79 3.57 3.01 -37.10
C LYS A 79 2.09 3.05 -37.52
N LEU A 80 1.41 4.20 -37.35
CA LEU A 80 0.01 4.35 -37.69
C LEU A 80 -0.14 4.84 -39.12
N ALA A 81 -0.81 4.05 -39.97
CA ALA A 81 -1.12 4.39 -41.37
C ALA A 81 -2.36 5.30 -41.45
N ILE A 82 -2.28 6.51 -40.87
CA ILE A 82 -3.34 7.52 -40.89
C ILE A 82 -2.83 8.85 -41.46
N SER A 83 -3.73 9.73 -41.88
CA SER A 83 -3.35 11.02 -42.44
C SER A 83 -2.66 11.91 -41.39
N GLU A 84 -1.73 12.78 -41.87
CA GLU A 84 -0.99 13.69 -40.99
C GLU A 84 -1.91 14.67 -40.22
N ASN A 85 -3.04 15.09 -40.82
CA ASN A 85 -4.02 15.93 -40.16
C ASN A 85 -4.62 15.25 -38.90
N ILE A 86 -4.83 13.94 -38.94
CA ILE A 86 -5.32 13.17 -37.79
C ILE A 86 -4.21 13.00 -36.76
N LYS A 87 -2.98 12.74 -37.17
CA LYS A 87 -1.83 12.64 -36.26
C LYS A 87 -1.61 13.94 -35.50
N THR A 88 -1.74 15.09 -36.18
CA THR A 88 -1.62 16.41 -35.54
C THR A 88 -2.69 16.63 -34.45
N LYS A 89 -3.94 16.23 -34.77
CA LYS A 89 -5.02 16.30 -33.76
C LYS A 89 -4.76 15.39 -32.54
N ILE A 90 -4.28 14.17 -32.79
CA ILE A 90 -3.95 13.24 -31.71
C ILE A 90 -2.82 13.80 -30.83
N ARG A 91 -1.79 14.43 -31.42
CA ARG A 91 -0.73 15.08 -30.64
C ARG A 91 -1.29 16.23 -29.79
N ALA A 92 -2.13 17.09 -30.36
CA ALA A 92 -2.75 18.17 -29.62
C ALA A 92 -3.61 17.70 -28.44
N GLU A 93 -4.41 16.65 -28.63
CA GLU A 93 -5.18 16.04 -27.53
C GLU A 93 -4.29 15.39 -26.46
N PHE A 94 -3.17 14.79 -26.88
CA PHE A 94 -2.20 14.21 -25.94
C PHE A 94 -1.53 15.29 -25.10
N ASP A 95 -1.10 16.39 -25.73
CA ASP A 95 -0.51 17.53 -25.03
C ASP A 95 -1.50 18.15 -24.04
N GLU A 96 -2.79 18.23 -24.40
CA GLU A 96 -3.84 18.69 -23.49
C GLU A 96 -4.02 17.77 -22.29
N VAL A 97 -3.95 16.44 -22.45
CA VAL A 97 -3.99 15.48 -21.34
C VAL A 97 -2.79 15.66 -20.42
N LEU A 98 -1.58 15.84 -20.97
CA LEU A 98 -0.37 16.10 -20.16
C LEU A 98 -0.50 17.40 -19.37
N ARG A 99 -1.05 18.45 -19.98
CA ARG A 99 -1.34 19.73 -19.34
C ARG A 99 -2.35 19.59 -18.21
N LEU A 100 -3.44 18.84 -18.41
CA LEU A 100 -4.45 18.59 -17.38
C LEU A 100 -3.90 17.78 -16.19
N LEU A 101 -2.95 16.88 -16.44
CA LEU A 101 -2.24 16.14 -15.39
C LEU A 101 -1.18 17.00 -14.70
N ASN A 102 -0.80 18.14 -15.31
CA ASN A 102 0.39 18.89 -14.94
C ASN A 102 1.63 17.98 -14.81
N PHE A 103 1.85 17.18 -15.87
CA PHE A 103 2.78 16.05 -15.80
C PHE A 103 4.23 16.50 -15.61
N ASP A 104 4.62 17.66 -16.12
CA ASP A 104 5.98 18.19 -16.00
C ASP A 104 6.36 18.45 -14.53
N GLU A 105 5.42 18.90 -13.71
CA GLU A 105 5.64 19.12 -12.27
C GLU A 105 5.31 17.90 -11.41
N LYS A 106 4.23 17.17 -11.76
CA LYS A 106 3.68 16.10 -10.93
C LYS A 106 4.02 14.69 -11.39
N GLY A 107 4.73 14.56 -12.52
CA GLY A 107 5.05 13.24 -13.10
C GLY A 107 5.81 12.35 -12.12
N PHE A 108 6.78 12.90 -11.40
CA PHE A 108 7.50 12.20 -10.34
C PHE A 108 6.56 11.65 -9.27
N ASP A 109 5.68 12.49 -8.72
CA ASP A 109 4.73 12.09 -7.68
C ASP A 109 3.71 11.06 -8.17
N ILE A 110 3.22 11.20 -9.41
CA ILE A 110 2.27 10.27 -10.02
C ILE A 110 2.92 8.89 -10.14
N PHE A 111 4.15 8.84 -10.65
CA PHE A 111 4.88 7.59 -10.82
C PHE A 111 5.25 6.98 -9.47
N LYS A 112 5.73 7.78 -8.48
CA LYS A 112 6.03 7.33 -7.12
C LYS A 112 4.81 6.65 -6.48
N ARG A 113 3.63 7.28 -6.57
CA ARG A 113 2.38 6.71 -6.05
C ARG A 113 1.99 5.42 -6.75
N TRP A 114 2.08 5.38 -8.08
CA TRP A 114 1.79 4.16 -8.83
C TRP A 114 2.75 3.02 -8.47
N TYR A 115 4.04 3.31 -8.33
CA TYR A 115 5.07 2.34 -8.00
C TYR A 115 4.88 1.75 -6.59
N ILE A 116 4.58 2.61 -5.60
CA ILE A 116 4.36 2.21 -4.21
C ILE A 116 3.04 1.46 -4.06
N ASP A 117 1.93 2.06 -4.47
CA ASP A 117 0.58 1.53 -4.24
C ASP A 117 0.22 0.37 -5.19
N GLY A 118 0.97 0.22 -6.30
CA GLY A 118 0.71 -0.76 -7.35
C GLY A 118 -0.51 -0.44 -8.21
N ARG A 119 -1.16 0.70 -7.97
CA ARG A 119 -2.34 1.15 -8.70
C ARG A 119 -2.55 2.65 -8.53
N VAL A 120 -3.15 3.26 -9.56
CA VAL A 120 -3.53 4.66 -9.52
C VAL A 120 -4.91 4.85 -10.13
N TYR A 121 -5.67 5.78 -9.56
CA TYR A 121 -7.01 6.13 -10.01
C TYR A 121 -7.11 7.63 -10.25
N PHE A 122 -7.71 7.97 -11.40
CA PHE A 122 -8.02 9.35 -11.75
C PHE A 122 -9.48 9.49 -12.10
N HIS A 123 -10.14 10.49 -11.52
CA HIS A 123 -11.49 10.89 -11.88
C HIS A 123 -11.43 11.93 -12.99
N LYS A 124 -12.07 11.63 -14.11
CA LYS A 124 -12.26 12.55 -15.23
C LYS A 124 -13.48 13.41 -14.97
N VAL A 125 -13.27 14.70 -14.76
CA VAL A 125 -14.36 15.65 -14.55
C VAL A 125 -14.75 16.25 -15.89
N ILE A 126 -16.04 16.14 -16.24
CA ILE A 126 -16.64 16.70 -17.45
C ILE A 126 -17.72 17.69 -17.00
N ASP A 127 -17.74 18.88 -17.59
CA ASP A 127 -18.78 19.86 -17.31
C ASP A 127 -20.13 19.39 -17.87
N PRO A 128 -21.16 19.15 -17.04
CA PRO A 128 -22.46 18.71 -17.48
C PRO A 128 -23.19 19.74 -18.36
N THR A 129 -22.83 21.02 -18.25
CA THR A 129 -23.42 22.10 -19.08
C THR A 129 -22.82 22.15 -20.50
N SER A 130 -21.60 21.69 -20.66
CA SER A 130 -20.88 21.75 -21.92
C SER A 130 -20.07 20.48 -22.18
N PRO A 131 -20.70 19.29 -22.31
CA PRO A 131 -19.98 18.01 -22.40
C PRO A 131 -19.10 17.88 -23.67
N ARG A 132 -19.37 18.70 -24.70
CA ARG A 132 -18.56 18.74 -25.93
C ARG A 132 -17.16 19.34 -25.74
N LYS A 133 -16.92 20.05 -24.63
CA LYS A 133 -15.57 20.55 -24.29
C LYS A 133 -14.60 19.47 -23.87
N GLY A 134 -15.09 18.24 -23.60
CA GLY A 134 -14.27 17.14 -23.15
C GLY A 134 -13.97 17.17 -21.66
N ILE A 135 -12.79 16.67 -21.28
CA ILE A 135 -12.34 16.58 -19.90
C ILE A 135 -11.85 17.96 -19.48
N THR A 136 -12.40 18.51 -18.40
CA THR A 136 -12.02 19.81 -17.85
C THR A 136 -10.97 19.70 -16.76
N GLU A 137 -10.97 18.62 -16.02
CA GLU A 137 -10.06 18.41 -14.90
C GLU A 137 -9.83 16.89 -14.68
N ILE A 138 -8.63 16.54 -14.23
CA ILE A 138 -8.27 15.18 -13.83
C ILE A 138 -7.89 15.20 -12.36
N ARG A 139 -8.65 14.48 -11.51
CA ARG A 139 -8.43 14.42 -10.06
C ARG A 139 -7.89 13.07 -9.64
N TYR A 140 -6.81 13.07 -8.89
CA TYR A 140 -6.30 11.86 -8.26
C TYR A 140 -7.23 11.37 -7.14
N ILE A 141 -7.44 10.06 -7.08
CA ILE A 141 -8.19 9.40 -6.00
C ILE A 141 -7.25 8.44 -5.27
N ASP A 142 -7.24 8.51 -3.93
CA ASP A 142 -6.46 7.57 -3.11
C ASP A 142 -6.99 6.14 -3.31
N PRO A 143 -6.13 5.18 -3.70
CA PRO A 143 -6.53 3.78 -3.92
C PRO A 143 -7.18 3.11 -2.71
N ARG A 144 -6.99 3.64 -1.51
CA ARG A 144 -7.66 3.14 -0.29
C ARG A 144 -9.14 3.52 -0.21
N LYS A 145 -9.59 4.48 -1.02
CA LYS A 145 -10.96 5.02 -1.01
C LYS A 145 -11.84 4.50 -2.14
N ILE A 146 -11.25 3.81 -3.11
CA ILE A 146 -11.96 3.37 -4.31
C ILE A 146 -11.66 1.91 -4.61
N LYS A 147 -12.64 1.21 -5.18
CA LYS A 147 -12.51 -0.17 -5.59
C LYS A 147 -13.33 -0.44 -6.85
N LYS A 148 -12.78 -1.27 -7.76
CA LYS A 148 -13.49 -1.78 -8.93
C LYS A 148 -14.27 -3.04 -8.57
N VAL A 149 -15.55 -3.08 -8.92
CA VAL A 149 -16.47 -4.17 -8.64
C VAL A 149 -17.07 -4.67 -9.95
N ARG A 150 -17.12 -5.98 -10.11
CA ARG A 150 -17.75 -6.68 -11.23
C ARG A 150 -18.88 -7.56 -10.70
N GLU A 151 -20.09 -7.34 -11.16
CA GLU A 151 -21.25 -8.18 -10.88
C GLU A 151 -21.45 -9.16 -12.03
N ILE A 152 -21.58 -10.43 -11.70
CA ILE A 152 -21.82 -11.49 -12.66
C ILE A 152 -23.20 -12.09 -12.40
N THR A 153 -24.11 -11.94 -13.36
CA THR A 153 -25.40 -12.58 -13.34
C THR A 153 -25.31 -13.90 -14.10
N LYS A 154 -25.55 -15.00 -13.39
CA LYS A 154 -25.60 -16.34 -13.97
C LYS A 154 -27.06 -16.75 -14.16
N LYS A 155 -27.40 -17.30 -15.33
CA LYS A 155 -28.70 -17.88 -15.63
C LYS A 155 -28.56 -19.39 -15.78
N ARG A 156 -29.40 -20.13 -15.10
CA ARG A 156 -29.52 -21.56 -15.33
C ARG A 156 -30.36 -21.81 -16.59
N ASP A 157 -29.85 -22.63 -17.48
CA ASP A 157 -30.62 -23.03 -18.66
C ASP A 157 -31.88 -23.81 -18.24
N SER A 158 -33.05 -23.28 -18.62
CA SER A 158 -34.35 -23.83 -18.25
C SER A 158 -34.64 -25.22 -18.84
N LYS A 159 -33.74 -25.72 -19.70
CA LYS A 159 -33.87 -27.05 -20.36
C LYS A 159 -33.19 -28.20 -19.63
N GLY A 160 -32.93 -28.08 -18.33
CA GLY A 160 -32.64 -29.22 -17.47
C GLY A 160 -31.23 -29.81 -17.50
N LYS A 161 -30.26 -29.19 -18.20
CA LYS A 161 -28.88 -29.70 -18.26
C LYS A 161 -27.91 -29.11 -17.21
N GLY A 162 -28.43 -28.33 -16.25
CA GLY A 162 -27.63 -27.86 -15.10
C GLY A 162 -26.44 -26.93 -15.44
N ILE A 163 -26.32 -26.46 -16.67
CA ILE A 163 -25.22 -25.58 -17.11
C ILE A 163 -25.55 -24.14 -16.74
N GLU A 164 -24.75 -23.54 -15.88
CA GLU A 164 -24.83 -22.11 -15.58
C GLU A 164 -24.08 -21.31 -16.63
N VAL A 165 -24.78 -20.41 -17.31
CA VAL A 165 -24.20 -19.53 -18.33
C VAL A 165 -24.16 -18.10 -17.79
N VAL A 166 -23.04 -17.42 -17.99
CA VAL A 166 -22.89 -15.99 -17.66
C VAL A 166 -23.77 -15.19 -18.63
N GLU A 167 -24.82 -14.55 -18.12
CA GLU A 167 -25.77 -13.78 -18.93
C GLU A 167 -25.33 -12.32 -19.05
N GLN A 168 -24.90 -11.72 -17.94
CA GLN A 168 -24.56 -10.31 -17.89
C GLN A 168 -23.40 -10.06 -16.93
N THR A 169 -22.48 -9.20 -17.37
CA THR A 169 -21.39 -8.70 -16.54
C THR A 169 -21.52 -7.18 -16.46
N ALA A 170 -21.71 -6.64 -15.29
CA ALA A 170 -21.75 -5.20 -15.04
C ALA A 170 -20.53 -4.80 -14.21
N GLU A 171 -19.83 -3.74 -14.61
CA GLU A 171 -18.66 -3.22 -13.91
C GLU A 171 -18.92 -1.79 -13.47
N TRP A 172 -18.46 -1.46 -12.27
CA TRP A 172 -18.49 -0.10 -11.73
C TRP A 172 -17.42 0.10 -10.67
N PHE A 173 -17.18 1.34 -10.29
CA PHE A 173 -16.36 1.68 -9.15
C PHE A 173 -17.24 2.03 -7.94
N VAL A 174 -16.75 1.68 -6.76
CA VAL A 174 -17.35 2.09 -5.49
C VAL A 174 -16.36 3.01 -4.79
N TYR A 175 -16.80 4.21 -4.46
CA TYR A 175 -16.00 5.22 -3.76
C TYR A 175 -16.55 5.47 -2.36
N ASN A 176 -15.68 5.51 -1.36
CA ASN A 176 -16.01 5.87 0.01
C ASN A 176 -15.00 6.88 0.55
N GLU A 177 -15.47 8.05 0.94
CA GLU A 177 -14.62 9.12 1.43
C GLU A 177 -13.83 8.73 2.71
N LYS A 178 -14.43 7.92 3.57
CA LYS A 178 -13.81 7.43 4.81
C LYS A 178 -12.82 6.27 4.62
N GLY A 179 -12.66 5.80 3.39
CA GLY A 179 -11.84 4.65 3.03
C GLY A 179 -12.61 3.33 3.04
N MET A 180 -12.09 2.35 2.30
CA MET A 180 -12.64 1.00 2.15
C MET A 180 -12.18 0.06 3.27
N SER A 181 -12.22 0.52 4.52
CA SER A 181 -12.00 -0.31 5.70
C SER A 181 -13.22 -1.20 5.97
N SER A 182 -13.02 -2.34 6.65
CA SER A 182 -14.09 -3.33 6.94
C SER A 182 -15.34 -2.73 7.61
N ALA A 183 -15.18 -1.67 8.39
CA ALA A 183 -16.32 -1.01 9.05
C ALA A 183 -17.18 -0.13 8.11
N ASN A 184 -16.66 0.27 6.93
CA ASN A 184 -17.29 1.24 6.05
C ASN A 184 -17.51 0.72 4.61
N SER A 185 -17.32 -0.57 4.37
CA SER A 185 -17.39 -1.15 3.01
C SER A 185 -18.74 -1.02 2.33
N ASN A 186 -19.83 -0.86 3.11
CA ASN A 186 -21.19 -0.84 2.60
C ASN A 186 -21.74 0.55 2.24
N ALA A 187 -21.06 1.62 2.62
CA ALA A 187 -21.50 3.00 2.39
C ALA A 187 -20.64 3.66 1.32
N GLY A 188 -20.77 3.25 0.06
CA GLY A 188 -20.01 3.81 -1.05
C GLY A 188 -20.91 4.38 -2.14
N ILE A 189 -20.37 5.39 -2.86
CA ILE A 189 -21.00 5.95 -4.05
C ILE A 189 -20.63 5.08 -5.24
N LYS A 190 -21.62 4.61 -5.99
CA LYS A 190 -21.43 3.85 -7.23
C LYS A 190 -21.08 4.82 -8.38
N ILE A 191 -19.94 4.59 -9.04
CA ILE A 191 -19.43 5.44 -10.11
C ILE A 191 -19.29 4.60 -11.39
N SER A 192 -19.65 5.18 -12.54
CA SER A 192 -19.47 4.55 -13.84
C SER A 192 -17.99 4.34 -14.16
N THR A 193 -17.68 3.27 -14.89
CA THR A 193 -16.33 2.97 -15.38
C THR A 193 -15.78 4.06 -16.31
N ASP A 194 -16.66 4.73 -17.05
CA ASP A 194 -16.25 5.78 -17.98
C ASP A 194 -15.69 7.03 -17.29
N SER A 195 -16.09 7.28 -16.04
CA SER A 195 -15.65 8.44 -15.25
C SER A 195 -14.31 8.28 -14.60
N ILE A 196 -13.80 7.05 -14.53
CA ILE A 196 -12.55 6.72 -13.82
C ILE A 196 -11.52 6.15 -14.81
N THR A 197 -10.29 6.65 -14.73
CA THR A 197 -9.12 6.01 -15.34
C THR A 197 -8.41 5.22 -14.26
N TYR A 198 -8.17 3.94 -14.50
CA TYR A 198 -7.55 3.01 -13.58
C TYR A 198 -6.35 2.34 -14.24
N VAL A 199 -5.19 2.44 -13.61
CA VAL A 199 -3.94 1.83 -14.08
C VAL A 199 -3.36 0.98 -12.96
N THR A 200 -3.05 -0.28 -13.26
CA THR A 200 -2.44 -1.24 -12.33
C THR A 200 -0.95 -1.40 -12.61
N SER A 201 -0.23 -2.00 -11.65
CA SER A 201 1.17 -2.40 -11.81
C SER A 201 1.37 -3.55 -12.82
N GLY A 202 0.29 -4.24 -13.21
CA GLY A 202 0.36 -5.47 -14.00
C GLY A 202 0.77 -6.72 -13.20
N VAL A 203 1.12 -6.58 -11.93
CA VAL A 203 1.46 -7.71 -11.06
C VAL A 203 0.22 -8.12 -10.27
N VAL A 204 -0.31 -9.31 -10.57
CA VAL A 204 -1.53 -9.83 -9.93
C VAL A 204 -1.21 -11.12 -9.19
N ASP A 205 -1.71 -11.25 -7.97
CA ASP A 205 -1.72 -12.53 -7.25
C ASP A 205 -2.84 -13.41 -7.81
N GLN A 206 -2.44 -14.47 -8.52
CA GLN A 206 -3.39 -15.41 -9.15
C GLN A 206 -4.27 -16.14 -8.14
N THR A 207 -3.81 -16.28 -6.88
CA THR A 207 -4.54 -17.00 -5.83
C THR A 207 -5.67 -16.16 -5.26
N ARG A 208 -5.44 -14.86 -5.11
CA ARG A 208 -6.36 -13.93 -4.44
C ARG A 208 -6.98 -12.88 -5.35
N ASN A 209 -6.60 -12.87 -6.62
CA ASN A 209 -7.01 -11.87 -7.61
C ASN A 209 -6.78 -10.42 -7.15
N MET A 210 -5.70 -10.19 -6.39
CA MET A 210 -5.33 -8.86 -5.90
C MET A 210 -4.18 -8.29 -6.70
N VAL A 211 -4.26 -7.00 -7.01
CA VAL A 211 -3.13 -6.28 -7.59
C VAL A 211 -2.06 -6.06 -6.52
N MET A 212 -0.84 -6.45 -6.84
CA MET A 212 0.32 -6.26 -5.98
C MET A 212 1.15 -5.06 -6.43
N GLY A 213 1.69 -4.31 -5.48
CA GLY A 213 2.70 -3.28 -5.74
C GLY A 213 4.07 -3.89 -5.97
N HIS A 214 4.97 -3.13 -6.60
CA HIS A 214 6.36 -3.56 -6.82
C HIS A 214 7.11 -3.82 -5.51
N LEU A 215 6.72 -3.11 -4.44
CA LEU A 215 7.30 -3.28 -3.10
C LEU A 215 6.85 -4.56 -2.36
N HIS A 216 5.96 -5.36 -2.95
CA HIS A 216 5.45 -6.57 -2.26
C HIS A 216 6.57 -7.51 -1.83
N LYS A 217 7.58 -7.69 -2.68
CA LYS A 217 8.74 -8.54 -2.39
C LYS A 217 9.66 -7.97 -1.32
N ALA A 218 9.63 -6.66 -1.11
CA ALA A 218 10.47 -5.95 -0.14
C ALA A 218 9.90 -5.98 1.29
N ILE A 219 8.60 -6.26 1.48
CA ILE A 219 7.96 -6.23 2.81
C ILE A 219 8.69 -7.14 3.81
N LYS A 220 8.94 -8.38 3.43
CA LYS A 220 9.56 -9.36 4.33
C LYS A 220 11.01 -9.01 4.68
N PRO A 221 11.92 -8.75 3.71
CA PRO A 221 13.30 -8.40 4.04
C PRO A 221 13.42 -7.09 4.81
N VAL A 222 12.60 -6.06 4.53
CA VAL A 222 12.63 -4.80 5.28
C VAL A 222 12.20 -5.01 6.72
N ASN A 223 11.13 -5.77 6.96
CA ASN A 223 10.74 -6.09 8.34
C ASN A 223 11.81 -6.88 9.10
N GLN A 224 12.51 -7.79 8.44
CA GLN A 224 13.63 -8.52 9.03
C GLN A 224 14.82 -7.58 9.33
N LEU A 225 15.14 -6.65 8.42
CA LEU A 225 16.18 -5.66 8.63
C LEU A 225 15.88 -4.79 9.86
N ARG A 226 14.68 -4.24 9.96
CA ARG A 226 14.24 -3.46 11.13
C ARG A 226 14.39 -4.24 12.44
N MET A 227 13.99 -5.51 12.45
CA MET A 227 14.17 -6.36 13.63
C MET A 227 15.65 -6.54 14.00
N ILE A 228 16.55 -6.67 13.02
CA ILE A 228 17.99 -6.81 13.25
C ILE A 228 18.57 -5.49 13.78
N GLU A 229 18.18 -4.36 13.19
CA GLU A 229 18.61 -3.02 13.62
C GLU A 229 18.21 -2.78 15.08
N ASP A 230 16.95 -3.02 15.44
CA ASP A 230 16.45 -2.92 16.81
C ASP A 230 17.23 -3.86 17.76
N ALA A 231 17.46 -5.10 17.35
CA ALA A 231 18.21 -6.07 18.13
C ALA A 231 19.66 -5.65 18.36
N VAL A 232 20.33 -5.08 17.36
CA VAL A 232 21.71 -4.57 17.47
C VAL A 232 21.79 -3.38 18.42
N VAL A 233 20.81 -2.45 18.32
CA VAL A 233 20.72 -1.30 19.23
C VAL A 233 20.53 -1.77 20.65
N ILE A 234 19.55 -2.64 20.89
CA ILE A 234 19.29 -3.21 22.22
C ILE A 234 20.55 -3.92 22.77
N TYR A 235 21.19 -4.75 21.93
CA TYR A 235 22.40 -5.46 22.31
C TYR A 235 23.54 -4.50 22.71
N ARG A 236 23.76 -3.42 21.96
CA ARG A 236 24.78 -2.42 22.25
C ARG A 236 24.46 -1.67 23.55
N ILE A 237 23.20 -1.26 23.74
CA ILE A 237 22.76 -0.56 24.95
C ILE A 237 22.94 -1.44 26.19
N VAL A 238 22.58 -2.72 26.10
CA VAL A 238 22.69 -3.67 27.22
C VAL A 238 24.14 -4.04 27.52
N ARG A 239 25.02 -4.12 26.47
CA ARG A 239 26.42 -4.53 26.63
C ARG A 239 27.44 -3.38 26.68
N ALA A 240 27.07 -2.18 26.25
CA ALA A 240 27.96 -1.02 26.27
C ALA A 240 28.38 -0.54 27.66
N PRO A 241 27.57 -0.73 28.75
CA PRO A 241 28.04 -0.41 30.06
C PRO A 241 29.21 -1.30 30.45
N GLU A 242 30.23 -0.70 31.01
CA GLU A 242 31.35 -1.38 31.64
C GLU A 242 30.84 -2.50 32.52
N ARG A 243 31.40 -3.68 32.39
CA ARG A 243 31.14 -4.77 33.35
C ARG A 243 31.77 -4.34 34.66
N ARG A 244 30.96 -3.82 35.58
CA ARG A 244 31.41 -3.53 36.92
C ARG A 244 31.28 -4.81 37.74
N VAL A 245 32.41 -5.29 38.26
CA VAL A 245 32.45 -6.41 39.19
C VAL A 245 32.59 -5.79 40.56
N PHE A 246 31.57 -5.96 41.36
CA PHE A 246 31.58 -5.51 42.75
C PHE A 246 32.01 -6.68 43.63
N TYR A 247 33.08 -6.48 44.40
CA TYR A 247 33.51 -7.39 45.44
C TYR A 247 32.92 -6.89 46.74
N VAL A 248 31.99 -7.65 47.28
CA VAL A 248 31.35 -7.33 48.57
C VAL A 248 31.96 -8.22 49.62
N ASP A 249 32.66 -7.61 50.61
CA ASP A 249 33.18 -8.32 51.75
C ASP A 249 32.00 -8.60 52.73
N VAL A 250 31.76 -9.88 52.95
CA VAL A 250 30.68 -10.34 53.84
C VAL A 250 31.20 -10.75 55.22
N GLY A 251 32.49 -10.54 55.49
CA GLY A 251 33.13 -10.88 56.75
C GLY A 251 32.86 -12.34 57.17
N ASN A 252 32.57 -12.56 58.45
CA ASN A 252 32.31 -13.89 59.01
C ASN A 252 30.81 -14.31 58.99
N LEU A 253 30.02 -13.79 58.04
CA LEU A 253 28.62 -14.16 57.96
C LEU A 253 28.43 -15.62 57.50
N PRO A 254 27.48 -16.38 58.08
CA PRO A 254 27.13 -17.71 57.58
C PRO A 254 26.68 -17.63 56.10
N LYS A 255 27.07 -18.62 55.30
CA LYS A 255 26.83 -18.66 53.83
C LYS A 255 25.40 -18.27 53.44
N VAL A 256 24.38 -18.76 54.15
CA VAL A 256 22.96 -18.47 53.85
C VAL A 256 22.63 -16.99 54.05
N LYS A 257 23.17 -16.35 55.11
CA LYS A 257 22.96 -14.91 55.34
C LYS A 257 23.74 -14.05 54.33
N ALA A 258 24.95 -14.48 53.95
CA ALA A 258 25.75 -13.81 52.93
C ALA A 258 25.06 -13.83 51.55
N GLU A 259 24.48 -14.98 51.17
CA GLU A 259 23.70 -15.10 49.91
C GLU A 259 22.42 -14.25 49.97
N ALA A 260 21.73 -14.16 51.08
CA ALA A 260 20.56 -13.31 51.24
C ALA A 260 20.93 -11.83 51.13
N TYR A 261 22.02 -11.39 51.74
CA TYR A 261 22.54 -10.03 51.64
C TYR A 261 22.93 -9.68 50.17
N LEU A 262 23.67 -10.56 49.52
CA LEU A 262 24.03 -10.37 48.10
C LEU A 262 22.80 -10.25 47.17
N ARG A 263 21.75 -11.06 47.41
CA ARG A 263 20.49 -10.94 46.67
C ARG A 263 19.80 -9.60 46.89
N ASP A 264 19.80 -9.10 48.13
CA ASP A 264 19.20 -7.81 48.46
C ASP A 264 19.97 -6.65 47.79
N VAL A 265 21.30 -6.68 47.88
CA VAL A 265 22.17 -5.73 47.15
C VAL A 265 21.95 -5.79 45.65
N MET A 266 21.92 -6.99 45.05
CA MET A 266 21.64 -7.15 43.61
C MET A 266 20.26 -6.62 43.23
N ALA A 267 19.24 -6.77 44.05
CA ALA A 267 17.91 -6.25 43.79
C ALA A 267 17.85 -4.71 43.83
N ARG A 268 18.61 -4.09 44.76
CA ARG A 268 18.72 -2.62 44.88
C ARG A 268 19.47 -1.99 43.70
N TYR A 269 20.51 -2.64 43.17
CA TYR A 269 21.35 -2.14 42.08
C TYR A 269 20.93 -2.64 40.71
N ARG A 270 19.76 -3.24 40.56
CA ARG A 270 19.25 -3.72 39.26
C ARG A 270 18.85 -2.56 38.38
N ASN A 271 19.74 -2.13 37.51
CA ASN A 271 19.46 -1.12 36.52
C ASN A 271 18.56 -1.70 35.42
N LYS A 272 17.44 -1.03 35.12
CA LYS A 272 16.52 -1.41 34.08
C LYS A 272 16.54 -0.33 33.00
N LEU A 273 17.12 -0.67 31.85
CA LEU A 273 16.96 0.10 30.60
C LEU A 273 15.76 -0.45 29.85
N VAL A 274 14.81 0.40 29.53
CA VAL A 274 13.64 0.04 28.72
C VAL A 274 13.78 0.73 27.38
N TYR A 275 13.86 -0.06 26.32
CA TYR A 275 13.85 0.41 24.95
C TYR A 275 12.42 0.36 24.40
N ASP A 276 11.93 1.49 23.89
CA ASP A 276 10.65 1.58 23.21
C ASP A 276 10.85 1.47 21.70
N ALA A 277 10.52 0.32 21.13
CA ALA A 277 10.69 0.04 19.70
C ALA A 277 9.79 0.90 18.79
N SER A 278 8.78 1.57 19.34
CA SER A 278 7.87 2.42 18.57
C SER A 278 8.39 3.84 18.38
N THR A 279 9.10 4.37 19.37
CA THR A 279 9.65 5.74 19.37
C THR A 279 11.16 5.78 19.15
N GLY A 280 11.85 4.63 19.31
CA GLY A 280 13.32 4.57 19.29
C GLY A 280 13.96 5.18 20.54
N GLU A 281 13.17 5.57 21.54
CA GLU A 281 13.68 6.19 22.76
C GLU A 281 14.12 5.14 23.77
N VAL A 282 15.26 5.42 24.43
CA VAL A 282 15.74 4.65 25.56
C VAL A 282 15.35 5.36 26.83
N ARG A 283 14.44 4.78 27.60
CA ARG A 283 14.11 5.27 28.95
C ARG A 283 15.05 4.67 29.94
N ASP A 284 15.79 5.53 30.63
CA ASP A 284 16.70 5.18 31.71
C ASP A 284 15.91 5.18 33.04
N ASP A 285 15.50 4.00 33.49
CA ASP A 285 14.80 3.81 34.77
C ASP A 285 15.79 3.42 35.88
N ARG A 286 17.02 3.94 35.77
CA ARG A 286 18.05 3.73 36.79
C ARG A 286 17.74 4.55 38.04
N LYS A 287 17.54 3.90 39.15
CA LYS A 287 17.53 4.56 40.47
C LYS A 287 18.97 4.95 40.77
N HIS A 288 19.28 6.24 40.68
CA HIS A 288 20.53 6.79 41.22
C HIS A 288 20.43 6.75 42.76
N MET A 289 21.06 5.76 43.36
CA MET A 289 21.29 5.85 44.81
C MET A 289 22.42 6.84 45.05
N SER A 290 22.11 7.90 45.78
CA SER A 290 23.09 8.76 46.41
C SER A 290 23.92 7.92 47.39
N MET A 291 25.24 7.90 47.22
CA MET A 291 26.16 7.25 48.21
C MET A 291 26.19 7.97 49.56
N LEU A 292 25.27 8.89 49.82
CA LEU A 292 25.20 9.71 51.02
C LEU A 292 24.12 9.26 52.01
N GLU A 293 23.45 8.14 51.73
CA GLU A 293 22.36 7.64 52.60
C GLU A 293 22.65 6.29 53.28
N ASP A 294 23.94 5.94 53.47
CA ASP A 294 24.33 4.82 54.35
C ASP A 294 25.26 5.32 55.47
#